data_2574cc321303e13d0c6aeb2425cc1d68
#
_entry.id   2574cc321303e13d0c6aeb2425cc1d68
#
_cell.length_a   1.000
_cell.length_b   1.000
_cell.length_c   1.000
_cell.angle_alpha   90.00
_cell.angle_beta   90.00
_cell.angle_gamma   90.00
#
_symmetry.space_group_name_H-M   'P 1'
#
loop_
_entity.id
_entity.type
_entity.pdbx_description
1 polymer ?
#
loop_
_entity_poly.entity_id
_entity_poly.type
_entity_poly.pdbx_seq_one_letter_code
_entity_poly.pdbx_strand_id
1 'polypeptide(L)'
;MNVSNNCSTTNLEPHPHVRLIEFALYSFIFFFGALFNVLAFWVFSCKMKKWTETRVYVMNLVFADFSVICTLPSMVYLLWNKSARGELCQFTETMYFINMLVSIYIVSFISIDRYIAIKHPLKARAFRSPSKAALLCGLLWVLVIVSATIQQMHHRHADLCFQTNTLPAALSLLAIFFVFTLPFAILIFCSTEVIRDLKKHLNTTSPEEKSIHKAVQIIYANLIVFMICFLPAFLGLLARFIMESFGATCFLLCVMKNFSSVLRCIATSNCCLDSVCYYFVTREFQEAFLQHKASTQQAEATHPLQIQTC
;
A
#
# COMPACT_ATOMS: atom_id res chain seq x y z
N MET A 1 -35.84 11.29 -3.06
CA MET A 1 -36.16 11.67 -1.65
C MET A 1 -34.87 11.60 -0.87
N ASN A 2 -34.33 12.75 -0.43
CA ASN A 2 -33.06 12.83 0.26
C ASN A 2 -33.21 12.39 1.73
N VAL A 3 -32.89 11.14 2.02
CA VAL A 3 -32.83 10.60 3.41
C VAL A 3 -31.67 11.22 4.22
N SER A 4 -30.73 11.88 3.56
CA SER A 4 -29.52 12.46 4.16
C SER A 4 -29.78 13.65 5.09
N ASN A 5 -30.93 14.32 5.00
CA ASN A 5 -31.20 15.57 5.75
C ASN A 5 -31.68 15.37 7.20
N ASN A 6 -31.88 14.14 7.68
CA ASN A 6 -32.39 13.87 9.03
C ASN A 6 -31.38 13.18 9.97
N CYS A 7 -30.14 12.93 9.53
CA CYS A 7 -29.12 12.43 10.43
C CYS A 7 -28.43 13.59 11.15
N SER A 8 -28.79 13.86 12.40
CA SER A 8 -28.06 14.85 13.21
C SER A 8 -26.59 14.39 13.35
N THR A 9 -25.67 15.32 13.17
CA THR A 9 -24.20 15.09 13.20
C THR A 9 -23.72 14.45 14.51
N THR A 10 -24.47 14.61 15.59
CA THR A 10 -24.20 14.02 16.91
C THR A 10 -24.31 12.48 16.94
N ASN A 11 -25.14 11.87 16.08
CA ASN A 11 -25.33 10.41 16.03
C ASN A 11 -24.33 9.69 15.11
N LEU A 12 -23.43 10.42 14.47
CA LEU A 12 -22.41 9.86 13.56
C LEU A 12 -21.02 9.78 14.17
N GLU A 13 -20.87 9.90 15.48
CA GLU A 13 -19.57 9.80 16.14
C GLU A 13 -19.05 8.36 16.18
N PRO A 14 -17.73 8.15 15.92
CA PRO A 14 -17.11 6.85 16.12
C PRO A 14 -17.21 6.45 17.59
N HIS A 15 -17.59 5.20 17.83
CA HIS A 15 -17.66 4.65 19.18
C HIS A 15 -16.28 4.75 19.87
N PRO A 16 -16.16 5.03 21.18
CA PRO A 16 -14.88 5.20 21.87
C PRO A 16 -13.94 4.00 21.71
N HIS A 17 -14.47 2.79 21.65
CA HIS A 17 -13.68 1.59 21.37
C HIS A 17 -13.06 1.60 19.96
N VAL A 18 -13.74 2.12 18.95
CA VAL A 18 -13.20 2.24 17.59
C VAL A 18 -12.00 3.18 17.57
N ARG A 19 -12.06 4.32 18.28
CA ARG A 19 -10.94 5.25 18.39
C ARG A 19 -9.72 4.61 19.06
N LEU A 20 -9.95 3.80 20.11
CA LEU A 20 -8.84 3.10 20.78
C LEU A 20 -8.16 2.10 19.86
N ILE A 21 -8.96 1.37 19.06
CA ILE A 21 -8.45 0.44 18.04
C ILE A 21 -7.66 1.20 16.99
N GLU A 22 -8.19 2.31 16.47
CA GLU A 22 -7.48 3.16 15.49
C GLU A 22 -6.15 3.67 16.05
N PHE A 23 -6.14 4.17 17.28
CA PHE A 23 -4.92 4.64 17.94
C PHE A 23 -3.87 3.54 18.05
N ALA A 24 -4.26 2.35 18.52
CA ALA A 24 -3.36 1.21 18.66
C ALA A 24 -2.80 0.77 17.29
N LEU A 25 -3.65 0.64 16.28
CA LEU A 25 -3.26 0.24 14.93
C LEU A 25 -2.32 1.27 14.28
N TYR A 26 -2.67 2.56 14.29
CA TYR A 26 -1.81 3.60 13.71
C TYR A 26 -0.48 3.74 14.44
N SER A 27 -0.43 3.57 15.77
CA SER A 27 0.82 3.55 16.53
C SER A 27 1.70 2.37 16.12
N PHE A 28 1.12 1.18 15.99
CA PHE A 28 1.82 -0.02 15.51
C PHE A 28 2.37 0.21 14.08
N ILE A 29 1.52 0.71 13.16
CA ILE A 29 1.91 0.99 11.78
C ILE A 29 3.03 2.04 11.73
N PHE A 30 2.97 3.08 12.56
CA PHE A 30 4.00 4.11 12.61
C PHE A 30 5.37 3.52 12.97
N PHE A 31 5.48 2.76 14.06
CA PHE A 31 6.75 2.19 14.50
C PHE A 31 7.30 1.15 13.54
N PHE A 32 6.52 0.16 13.17
CA PHE A 32 6.97 -0.92 12.30
C PHE A 32 7.09 -0.47 10.84
N GLY A 33 6.19 0.39 10.38
CA GLY A 33 6.27 0.98 9.05
C GLY A 33 7.54 1.82 8.89
N ALA A 34 7.86 2.70 9.84
CA ALA A 34 9.09 3.48 9.83
C ALA A 34 10.32 2.56 9.83
N LEU A 35 10.38 1.59 10.73
CA LEU A 35 11.50 0.66 10.84
C LEU A 35 11.74 -0.09 9.53
N PHE A 36 10.71 -0.73 8.99
CA PHE A 36 10.85 -1.58 7.80
C PHE A 36 11.13 -0.75 6.55
N ASN A 37 10.54 0.43 6.40
CA ASN A 37 10.80 1.30 5.26
C ASN A 37 12.20 1.94 5.31
N VAL A 38 12.71 2.31 6.50
CA VAL A 38 14.11 2.76 6.66
C VAL A 38 15.08 1.64 6.25
N LEU A 39 14.83 0.40 6.70
CA LEU A 39 15.64 -0.75 6.32
C LEU A 39 15.57 -1.01 4.81
N ALA A 40 14.38 -0.97 4.22
CA ALA A 40 14.19 -1.13 2.78
C ALA A 40 14.95 -0.03 2.01
N PHE A 41 14.76 1.23 2.38
CA PHE A 41 15.45 2.35 1.76
C PHE A 41 16.97 2.20 1.82
N TRP A 42 17.51 1.85 2.99
CA TRP A 42 18.94 1.64 3.17
C TRP A 42 19.49 0.52 2.27
N VAL A 43 18.83 -0.64 2.23
CA VAL A 43 19.27 -1.76 1.40
C VAL A 43 19.21 -1.41 -0.07
N PHE A 44 18.08 -0.89 -0.54
CA PHE A 44 17.90 -0.56 -1.96
C PHE A 44 18.75 0.63 -2.43
N SER A 45 19.09 1.57 -1.54
CA SER A 45 19.94 2.72 -1.89
C SER A 45 21.43 2.41 -1.79
N CYS A 46 21.87 1.73 -0.71
CA CYS A 46 23.28 1.61 -0.37
C CYS A 46 23.90 0.26 -0.73
N LYS A 47 23.13 -0.83 -0.76
CA LYS A 47 23.69 -2.18 -0.96
C LYS A 47 23.53 -2.69 -2.39
N MET A 48 22.49 -2.32 -3.10
CA MET A 48 22.28 -2.74 -4.48
C MET A 48 23.13 -1.91 -5.44
N LYS A 49 24.03 -2.57 -6.17
CA LYS A 49 24.95 -1.90 -7.10
C LYS A 49 24.31 -1.53 -8.45
N LYS A 50 23.32 -2.30 -8.90
CA LYS A 50 22.69 -2.10 -10.23
C LYS A 50 21.25 -1.61 -10.11
N TRP A 51 20.87 -0.71 -10.99
CA TRP A 51 19.48 -0.30 -11.17
C TRP A 51 18.73 -1.37 -11.98
N THR A 52 17.65 -1.88 -11.40
CA THR A 52 16.71 -2.80 -12.05
C THR A 52 15.31 -2.20 -12.04
N GLU A 53 14.42 -2.71 -12.88
CA GLU A 53 13.02 -2.27 -12.90
C GLU A 53 12.37 -2.44 -11.53
N THR A 54 12.61 -3.58 -10.90
CA THR A 54 12.08 -3.87 -9.55
C THR A 54 12.57 -2.85 -8.52
N ARG A 55 13.86 -2.47 -8.57
CA ARG A 55 14.42 -1.45 -7.69
C ARG A 55 13.71 -0.11 -7.88
N VAL A 56 13.43 0.29 -9.11
CA VAL A 56 12.68 1.52 -9.40
C VAL A 56 11.29 1.47 -8.77
N TYR A 57 10.55 0.40 -8.97
CA TYR A 57 9.21 0.25 -8.39
C TYR A 57 9.23 0.27 -6.87
N VAL A 58 10.13 -0.51 -6.24
CA VAL A 58 10.24 -0.58 -4.78
C VAL A 58 10.63 0.77 -4.18
N MET A 59 11.57 1.52 -4.79
CA MET A 59 11.94 2.85 -4.29
C MET A 59 10.77 3.84 -4.33
N ASN A 60 9.92 3.77 -5.36
CA ASN A 60 8.70 4.59 -5.42
C ASN A 60 7.69 4.20 -4.34
N LEU A 61 7.54 2.90 -4.03
CA LEU A 61 6.70 2.43 -2.92
C LEU A 61 7.23 2.94 -1.57
N VAL A 62 8.51 2.73 -1.30
CA VAL A 62 9.16 3.23 -0.07
C VAL A 62 8.94 4.72 0.10
N PHE A 63 9.03 5.51 -0.98
CA PHE A 63 8.79 6.94 -0.93
C PHE A 63 7.32 7.27 -0.59
N ALA A 64 6.36 6.59 -1.20
CA ALA A 64 4.94 6.75 -0.90
C ALA A 64 4.61 6.34 0.55
N ASP A 65 5.20 5.23 1.02
CA ASP A 65 5.02 4.73 2.38
C ASP A 65 5.58 5.70 3.42
N PHE A 66 6.77 6.24 3.20
CA PHE A 66 7.31 7.29 4.08
C PHE A 66 6.39 8.50 4.15
N SER A 67 5.81 8.91 3.02
CA SER A 67 4.90 10.06 2.98
C SER A 67 3.68 9.84 3.89
N VAL A 68 3.06 8.67 3.88
CA VAL A 68 1.92 8.38 4.76
C VAL A 68 2.36 8.16 6.21
N ILE A 69 3.47 7.46 6.46
CA ILE A 69 3.99 7.22 7.82
C ILE A 69 4.24 8.54 8.54
N CYS A 70 4.84 9.54 7.86
CA CYS A 70 5.06 10.87 8.44
C CYS A 70 3.75 11.60 8.80
N THR A 71 2.63 11.26 8.17
CA THR A 71 1.31 11.88 8.47
C THR A 71 0.50 11.10 9.50
N LEU A 72 0.92 9.90 9.92
CA LEU A 72 0.16 9.11 10.91
C LEU A 72 -0.03 9.83 12.26
N PRO A 73 0.95 10.55 12.83
CA PRO A 73 0.72 11.32 14.05
C PRO A 73 -0.36 12.39 13.89
N SER A 74 -0.36 13.11 12.76
CA SER A 74 -1.41 14.10 12.47
C SER A 74 -2.79 13.45 12.26
N MET A 75 -2.81 12.26 11.63
CA MET A 75 -4.03 11.50 11.45
C MET A 75 -4.67 11.10 12.80
N VAL A 76 -3.86 10.58 13.72
CA VAL A 76 -4.31 10.26 15.09
C VAL A 76 -4.82 11.51 15.82
N TYR A 77 -4.08 12.61 15.74
CA TYR A 77 -4.48 13.89 16.34
C TYR A 77 -5.83 14.37 15.82
N LEU A 78 -6.05 14.38 14.51
CA LEU A 78 -7.27 14.83 13.86
C LEU A 78 -8.49 13.96 14.22
N LEU A 79 -8.30 12.64 14.27
CA LEU A 79 -9.34 11.69 14.64
C LEU A 79 -9.72 11.81 16.12
N TRP A 80 -8.70 12.00 16.99
CA TRP A 80 -8.93 12.14 18.44
C TRP A 80 -9.66 13.41 18.80
N ASN A 81 -9.24 14.54 18.23
CA ASN A 81 -9.78 15.85 18.54
C ASN A 81 -11.05 16.23 17.74
N LYS A 82 -11.56 15.33 16.89
CA LYS A 82 -12.72 15.61 16.02
C LYS A 82 -12.55 16.94 15.26
N SER A 83 -11.37 17.16 14.74
CA SER A 83 -11.00 18.45 14.16
C SER A 83 -11.86 18.79 12.96
N ALA A 84 -12.25 20.06 12.89
CA ALA A 84 -12.85 20.62 11.68
C ALA A 84 -11.86 20.50 10.50
N ARG A 85 -12.39 20.52 9.28
CA ARG A 85 -11.59 20.42 8.07
C ARG A 85 -10.73 21.67 7.87
N GLY A 86 -9.44 21.54 8.17
CA GLY A 86 -8.41 22.56 7.96
C GLY A 86 -7.32 22.06 7.01
N GLU A 87 -6.26 22.85 6.83
CA GLU A 87 -5.12 22.52 5.96
C GLU A 87 -4.42 21.22 6.37
N LEU A 88 -4.22 21.01 7.67
CA LEU A 88 -3.62 19.77 8.19
C LEU A 88 -4.46 18.54 7.83
N CYS A 89 -5.78 18.65 7.90
CA CYS A 89 -6.69 17.61 7.51
C CYS A 89 -6.57 17.30 6.01
N GLN A 90 -6.63 18.35 5.18
CA GLN A 90 -6.52 18.19 3.72
C GLN A 90 -5.19 17.56 3.32
N PHE A 91 -4.10 17.99 3.93
CA PHE A 91 -2.78 17.40 3.70
C PHE A 91 -2.73 15.91 4.08
N THR A 92 -3.23 15.57 5.26
CA THR A 92 -3.23 14.19 5.77
C THR A 92 -4.09 13.27 4.90
N GLU A 93 -5.29 13.70 4.53
CA GLU A 93 -6.17 12.96 3.61
C GLU A 93 -5.51 12.75 2.24
N THR A 94 -4.86 13.79 1.72
CA THR A 94 -4.16 13.74 0.43
C THR A 94 -3.03 12.72 0.45
N MET A 95 -2.18 12.72 1.49
CA MET A 95 -1.09 11.77 1.61
C MET A 95 -1.57 10.34 1.74
N TYR A 96 -2.64 10.09 2.51
CA TYR A 96 -3.29 8.79 2.59
C TYR A 96 -3.78 8.31 1.21
N PHE A 97 -4.46 9.17 0.47
CA PHE A 97 -4.99 8.85 -0.85
C PHE A 97 -3.88 8.58 -1.88
N ILE A 98 -2.83 9.40 -1.88
CA ILE A 98 -1.65 9.22 -2.74
C ILE A 98 -0.98 7.88 -2.46
N ASN A 99 -0.69 7.57 -1.20
CA ASN A 99 -0.09 6.29 -0.83
C ASN A 99 -0.93 5.10 -1.31
N MET A 100 -2.24 5.14 -1.05
CA MET A 100 -3.15 4.06 -1.47
C MET A 100 -3.09 3.84 -2.99
N LEU A 101 -3.20 4.89 -3.81
CA LEU A 101 -3.18 4.76 -5.26
C LEU A 101 -1.82 4.30 -5.78
N VAL A 102 -0.73 4.91 -5.31
CA VAL A 102 0.63 4.56 -5.72
C VAL A 102 0.91 3.10 -5.42
N SER A 103 0.59 2.62 -4.21
CA SER A 103 0.81 1.23 -3.81
C SER A 103 0.02 0.25 -4.67
N ILE A 104 -1.28 0.48 -4.87
CA ILE A 104 -2.13 -0.39 -5.70
C ILE A 104 -1.58 -0.53 -7.12
N TYR A 105 -1.22 0.59 -7.75
CA TYR A 105 -0.76 0.58 -9.14
C TYR A 105 0.67 0.05 -9.28
N ILE A 106 1.59 0.37 -8.37
CA ILE A 106 2.96 -0.16 -8.43
C ILE A 106 2.99 -1.67 -8.20
N VAL A 107 2.21 -2.19 -7.25
CA VAL A 107 2.06 -3.64 -7.06
C VAL A 107 1.53 -4.31 -8.34
N SER A 108 0.59 -3.67 -9.03
CA SER A 108 0.10 -4.14 -10.34
C SER A 108 1.20 -4.12 -11.41
N PHE A 109 2.02 -3.05 -11.48
CA PHE A 109 3.14 -2.96 -12.42
C PHE A 109 4.21 -4.02 -12.14
N ILE A 110 4.55 -4.28 -10.88
CA ILE A 110 5.45 -5.37 -10.51
C ILE A 110 4.90 -6.71 -10.99
N SER A 111 3.60 -6.96 -10.83
CA SER A 111 2.98 -8.21 -11.24
C SER A 111 2.99 -8.38 -12.77
N ILE A 112 2.71 -7.33 -13.53
CA ILE A 112 2.84 -7.30 -15.00
C ILE A 112 4.30 -7.53 -15.41
N ASP A 113 5.25 -6.85 -14.79
CA ASP A 113 6.68 -6.99 -15.08
C ASP A 113 7.16 -8.44 -14.89
N ARG A 114 6.74 -9.07 -13.78
CA ARG A 114 7.07 -10.49 -13.53
C ARG A 114 6.38 -11.42 -14.51
N TYR A 115 5.11 -11.18 -14.84
CA TYR A 115 4.38 -11.94 -15.84
C TYR A 115 5.09 -11.90 -17.21
N ILE A 116 5.46 -10.71 -17.68
CA ILE A 116 6.17 -10.54 -18.97
C ILE A 116 7.54 -11.25 -18.92
N ALA A 117 8.25 -11.17 -17.80
CA ALA A 117 9.55 -11.79 -17.64
C ALA A 117 9.49 -13.32 -17.77
N ILE A 118 8.43 -13.94 -17.28
CA ILE A 118 8.25 -15.41 -17.28
C ILE A 118 7.64 -15.89 -18.60
N LYS A 119 6.53 -15.27 -19.01
CA LYS A 119 5.77 -15.74 -20.19
C LYS A 119 6.43 -15.39 -21.52
N HIS A 120 7.14 -14.28 -21.58
CA HIS A 120 7.66 -13.72 -22.81
C HIS A 120 9.12 -13.26 -22.67
N PRO A 121 10.09 -14.19 -22.39
CA PRO A 121 11.47 -13.84 -22.06
C PRO A 121 12.19 -13.05 -23.18
N LEU A 122 11.89 -13.35 -24.44
CA LEU A 122 12.46 -12.63 -25.58
C LEU A 122 11.93 -11.19 -25.67
N LYS A 123 10.61 -11.00 -25.47
CA LYS A 123 10.00 -9.67 -25.42
C LYS A 123 10.45 -8.91 -24.18
N ALA A 124 10.62 -9.59 -23.05
CA ALA A 124 11.08 -8.99 -21.81
C ALA A 124 12.43 -8.27 -22.01
N ARG A 125 13.38 -8.83 -22.73
CA ARG A 125 14.67 -8.19 -23.04
C ARG A 125 14.52 -6.85 -23.79
N ALA A 126 13.52 -6.74 -24.66
CA ALA A 126 13.28 -5.52 -25.44
C ALA A 126 12.44 -4.47 -24.69
N PHE A 127 11.48 -4.93 -23.88
CA PHE A 127 10.51 -4.04 -23.23
C PHE A 127 10.90 -3.62 -21.81
N ARG A 128 11.68 -4.43 -21.09
CA ARG A 128 12.10 -4.15 -19.71
C ARG A 128 13.35 -3.28 -19.70
N SER A 129 13.27 -2.13 -19.05
CA SER A 129 14.43 -1.28 -18.72
C SER A 129 14.09 -0.39 -17.52
N PRO A 130 15.07 -0.09 -16.66
CA PRO A 130 14.88 0.81 -15.52
C PRO A 130 14.35 2.19 -15.92
N SER A 131 14.76 2.71 -17.08
CA SER A 131 14.30 4.00 -17.60
C SER A 131 12.81 3.97 -17.96
N LYS A 132 12.32 2.89 -18.55
CA LYS A 132 10.89 2.73 -18.85
C LYS A 132 10.07 2.57 -17.58
N ALA A 133 10.57 1.84 -16.58
CA ALA A 133 9.95 1.72 -15.28
C ALA A 133 9.89 3.10 -14.58
N ALA A 134 10.95 3.89 -14.65
CA ALA A 134 10.98 5.24 -14.09
C ALA A 134 9.97 6.18 -14.78
N LEU A 135 9.88 6.12 -16.12
CA LEU A 135 8.89 6.88 -16.88
C LEU A 135 7.46 6.50 -16.48
N LEU A 136 7.18 5.20 -16.36
CA LEU A 136 5.86 4.68 -15.95
C LEU A 136 5.50 5.15 -14.52
N CYS A 137 6.45 5.11 -13.59
CA CYS A 137 6.26 5.66 -12.25
C CYS A 137 6.03 7.18 -12.29
N GLY A 138 6.78 7.92 -13.10
CA GLY A 138 6.60 9.37 -13.27
C GLY A 138 5.20 9.72 -13.77
N LEU A 139 4.71 9.01 -14.79
CA LEU A 139 3.34 9.17 -15.30
C LEU A 139 2.30 8.82 -14.22
N LEU A 140 2.52 7.75 -13.46
CA LEU A 140 1.66 7.38 -12.33
C LEU A 140 1.58 8.51 -11.30
N TRP A 141 2.71 9.09 -10.90
CA TRP A 141 2.73 10.20 -9.94
C TRP A 141 1.95 11.41 -10.43
N VAL A 142 2.08 11.79 -11.71
CA VAL A 142 1.28 12.87 -12.30
C VAL A 142 -0.21 12.57 -12.22
N LEU A 143 -0.64 11.35 -12.62
CA LEU A 143 -2.04 10.95 -12.57
C LEU A 143 -2.58 10.92 -11.15
N VAL A 144 -1.80 10.43 -10.18
CA VAL A 144 -2.21 10.37 -8.77
C VAL A 144 -2.34 11.77 -8.17
N ILE A 145 -1.40 12.68 -8.46
CA ILE A 145 -1.47 14.07 -7.97
C ILE A 145 -2.70 14.78 -8.56
N VAL A 146 -2.97 14.63 -9.85
CA VAL A 146 -4.17 15.19 -10.49
C VAL A 146 -5.44 14.63 -9.85
N SER A 147 -5.48 13.30 -9.64
CA SER A 147 -6.64 12.64 -8.98
C SER A 147 -6.84 13.14 -7.55
N ALA A 148 -5.75 13.31 -6.79
CA ALA A 148 -5.80 13.84 -5.42
C ALA A 148 -6.29 15.28 -5.38
N THR A 149 -5.86 16.12 -6.34
CA THR A 149 -6.33 17.50 -6.47
C THR A 149 -7.83 17.55 -6.77
N ILE A 150 -8.31 16.73 -7.71
CA ILE A 150 -9.74 16.63 -8.04
C ILE A 150 -10.55 16.20 -6.81
N GLN A 151 -10.06 15.19 -6.07
CA GLN A 151 -10.70 14.74 -4.85
C GLN A 151 -10.78 15.84 -3.80
N GLN A 152 -9.71 16.59 -3.58
CA GLN A 152 -9.68 17.70 -2.62
C GLN A 152 -10.67 18.82 -3.01
N MET A 153 -10.76 19.15 -4.29
CA MET A 153 -11.73 20.14 -4.78
C MET A 153 -13.17 19.68 -4.50
N HIS A 154 -13.44 18.39 -4.64
CA HIS A 154 -14.76 17.81 -4.41
C HIS A 154 -15.13 17.77 -2.91
N HIS A 155 -14.15 17.48 -2.05
CA HIS A 155 -14.35 17.45 -0.59
C HIS A 155 -14.26 18.82 0.09
N ARG A 156 -14.09 19.91 -0.64
CA ARG A 156 -13.88 21.27 -0.11
C ARG A 156 -14.98 21.75 0.83
N HIS A 157 -16.20 21.23 0.66
CA HIS A 157 -17.38 21.59 1.46
C HIS A 157 -17.71 20.56 2.57
N ALA A 158 -16.80 19.62 2.88
CA ALA A 158 -17.00 18.73 4.00
C ALA A 158 -16.65 19.42 5.32
N ASP A 159 -17.50 19.26 6.33
CA ASP A 159 -17.36 19.96 7.62
C ASP A 159 -16.28 19.33 8.51
N LEU A 160 -16.11 18.00 8.42
CA LEU A 160 -15.21 17.22 9.27
C LEU A 160 -14.14 16.53 8.46
N CYS A 161 -12.99 16.28 9.11
CA CYS A 161 -11.91 15.50 8.56
C CYS A 161 -12.30 14.04 8.33
N PHE A 162 -11.84 13.45 7.26
CA PHE A 162 -12.16 12.08 6.81
C PHE A 162 -13.65 11.82 6.54
N GLN A 163 -14.42 12.88 6.39
CA GLN A 163 -15.80 12.79 5.94
C GLN A 163 -15.84 12.90 4.41
N THR A 164 -16.41 11.89 3.78
CA THR A 164 -16.59 11.89 2.32
C THR A 164 -17.97 12.46 1.98
N ASN A 165 -17.99 13.48 1.13
CA ASN A 165 -19.21 13.89 0.46
C ASN A 165 -19.63 12.80 -0.54
N THR A 166 -20.94 12.66 -0.75
CA THR A 166 -21.46 11.72 -1.75
C THR A 166 -21.03 12.16 -3.15
N LEU A 167 -20.22 11.37 -3.80
CA LEU A 167 -19.89 11.56 -5.21
C LEU A 167 -21.11 11.20 -6.07
N PRO A 168 -21.29 11.84 -7.21
CA PRO A 168 -22.26 11.37 -8.21
C PRO A 168 -22.02 9.87 -8.52
N ALA A 169 -23.11 9.12 -8.64
CA ALA A 169 -23.02 7.65 -8.79
C ALA A 169 -22.06 7.22 -9.91
N ALA A 170 -22.07 7.92 -11.03
CA ALA A 170 -21.17 7.63 -12.15
C ALA A 170 -19.68 7.79 -11.78
N LEU A 171 -19.33 8.85 -11.04
CA LEU A 171 -17.95 9.07 -10.59
C LEU A 171 -17.52 8.06 -9.52
N SER A 172 -18.44 7.67 -8.63
CA SER A 172 -18.19 6.61 -7.65
C SER A 172 -17.90 5.27 -8.33
N LEU A 173 -18.68 4.90 -9.35
CA LEU A 173 -18.46 3.67 -10.11
C LEU A 173 -17.15 3.70 -10.90
N LEU A 174 -16.81 4.83 -11.53
CA LEU A 174 -15.52 4.99 -12.20
C LEU A 174 -14.36 4.87 -11.22
N ALA A 175 -14.44 5.50 -10.05
CA ALA A 175 -13.42 5.39 -9.00
C ALA A 175 -13.28 3.93 -8.53
N ILE A 176 -14.37 3.23 -8.25
CA ILE A 176 -14.38 1.82 -7.86
C ILE A 176 -13.72 0.96 -8.94
N PHE A 177 -14.06 1.21 -10.20
CA PHE A 177 -13.50 0.45 -11.33
C PHE A 177 -11.99 0.67 -11.47
N PHE A 178 -11.55 1.92 -11.61
CA PHE A 178 -10.13 2.20 -11.87
C PHE A 178 -9.25 1.97 -10.65
N VAL A 179 -9.70 2.32 -9.44
CA VAL A 179 -8.85 2.20 -8.24
C VAL A 179 -8.72 0.76 -7.77
N PHE A 180 -9.77 -0.06 -7.87
CA PHE A 180 -9.78 -1.40 -7.31
C PHE A 180 -10.02 -2.50 -8.33
N THR A 181 -11.09 -2.43 -9.12
CA THR A 181 -11.51 -3.54 -9.98
C THR A 181 -10.47 -3.86 -11.05
N LEU A 182 -9.97 -2.85 -11.74
CA LEU A 182 -8.96 -3.02 -12.80
C LEU A 182 -7.62 -3.54 -12.25
N PRO A 183 -6.99 -2.93 -11.22
CA PRO A 183 -5.77 -3.47 -10.64
C PRO A 183 -5.93 -4.89 -10.08
N PHE A 184 -7.06 -5.18 -9.44
CA PHE A 184 -7.35 -6.51 -8.91
C PHE A 184 -7.47 -7.57 -10.01
N ALA A 185 -8.16 -7.25 -11.11
CA ALA A 185 -8.24 -8.14 -12.27
C ALA A 185 -6.85 -8.42 -12.89
N ILE A 186 -6.00 -7.39 -12.98
CA ILE A 186 -4.61 -7.52 -13.45
C ILE A 186 -3.82 -8.46 -12.53
N LEU A 187 -3.91 -8.27 -11.20
CA LEU A 187 -3.21 -9.10 -10.22
C LEU A 187 -3.64 -10.57 -10.31
N ILE A 188 -4.96 -10.83 -10.37
CA ILE A 188 -5.48 -12.20 -10.51
C ILE A 188 -5.01 -12.82 -11.82
N PHE A 189 -5.12 -12.10 -12.94
CA PHE A 189 -4.70 -12.60 -14.24
C PHE A 189 -3.21 -12.96 -14.25
N CYS A 190 -2.34 -12.02 -13.85
CA CYS A 190 -0.90 -12.24 -13.82
C CYS A 190 -0.53 -13.40 -12.88
N SER A 191 -1.14 -13.47 -11.70
CA SER A 191 -0.89 -14.55 -10.74
C SER A 191 -1.31 -15.91 -11.30
N THR A 192 -2.49 -16.00 -11.89
CA THR A 192 -3.02 -17.25 -12.44
C THR A 192 -2.17 -17.77 -13.59
N GLU A 193 -1.77 -16.90 -14.49
CA GLU A 193 -0.95 -17.27 -15.64
C GLU A 193 0.46 -17.74 -15.25
N VAL A 194 1.07 -17.07 -14.27
CA VAL A 194 2.38 -17.46 -13.75
C VAL A 194 2.33 -18.81 -13.02
N ILE A 195 1.26 -19.05 -12.24
CA ILE A 195 1.06 -20.34 -11.57
C ILE A 195 0.86 -21.48 -12.59
N ARG A 196 0.10 -21.21 -13.65
CA ARG A 196 -0.08 -22.22 -14.72
C ARG A 196 1.23 -22.59 -15.39
N ASP A 197 2.11 -21.62 -15.64
CA ASP A 197 3.42 -21.88 -16.22
C ASP A 197 4.34 -22.64 -15.26
N LEU A 198 4.34 -22.27 -13.99
CA LEU A 198 5.11 -23.01 -12.98
C LEU A 198 4.73 -24.49 -12.96
N LYS A 199 3.43 -24.81 -12.97
CA LYS A 199 2.95 -26.20 -12.99
C LYS A 199 3.40 -26.99 -14.23
N LYS A 200 3.62 -26.32 -15.36
CA LYS A 200 4.14 -26.98 -16.59
C LYS A 200 5.63 -27.31 -16.50
N HIS A 201 6.40 -26.53 -15.76
CA HIS A 201 7.85 -26.65 -15.67
C HIS A 201 8.35 -27.39 -14.43
N LEU A 202 7.47 -27.86 -13.54
CA LEU A 202 7.79 -28.55 -12.29
C LEU A 202 8.58 -29.87 -12.46
N ASN A 203 8.76 -30.36 -13.69
CA ASN A 203 9.43 -31.64 -13.98
C ASN A 203 10.89 -31.49 -14.48
N THR A 204 11.45 -30.30 -14.50
CA THR A 204 12.81 -30.03 -15.00
C THR A 204 13.63 -29.26 -13.98
N THR A 205 14.63 -29.92 -13.38
CA THR A 205 15.61 -29.34 -12.43
C THR A 205 16.61 -28.43 -13.19
N SER A 206 16.22 -27.21 -13.54
CA SER A 206 17.10 -26.25 -14.23
C SER A 206 17.34 -24.97 -13.42
N PRO A 207 18.46 -24.24 -13.66
CA PRO A 207 18.71 -22.92 -13.03
C PRO A 207 17.59 -21.90 -13.29
N GLU A 208 16.86 -22.04 -14.39
CA GLU A 208 15.68 -21.23 -14.73
C GLU A 208 14.54 -21.42 -13.73
N GLU A 209 14.38 -22.62 -13.19
CA GLU A 209 13.36 -22.96 -12.18
C GLU A 209 13.48 -22.08 -10.92
N LYS A 210 14.71 -21.85 -10.43
CA LYS A 210 14.94 -20.97 -9.26
C LYS A 210 14.52 -19.53 -9.52
N SER A 211 14.68 -19.03 -10.73
CA SER A 211 14.26 -17.68 -11.11
C SER A 211 12.74 -17.58 -11.18
N ILE A 212 12.07 -18.61 -11.73
CA ILE A 212 10.61 -18.69 -11.83
C ILE A 212 10.00 -18.77 -10.43
N HIS A 213 10.53 -19.62 -9.54
CA HIS A 213 10.04 -19.73 -8.16
C HIS A 213 10.08 -18.39 -7.40
N LYS A 214 11.15 -17.62 -7.55
CA LYS A 214 11.25 -16.29 -6.92
C LYS A 214 10.20 -15.31 -7.45
N ALA A 215 10.03 -15.27 -8.77
CA ALA A 215 9.03 -14.40 -9.37
C ALA A 215 7.61 -14.77 -8.93
N VAL A 216 7.34 -16.06 -8.75
CA VAL A 216 6.07 -16.56 -8.18
C VAL A 216 5.90 -16.09 -6.75
N GLN A 217 6.93 -16.17 -5.91
CA GLN A 217 6.86 -15.68 -4.52
C GLN A 217 6.54 -14.19 -4.46
N ILE A 218 7.12 -13.37 -5.35
CA ILE A 218 6.82 -11.93 -5.43
C ILE A 218 5.34 -11.70 -5.75
N ILE A 219 4.84 -12.36 -6.79
CA ILE A 219 3.45 -12.21 -7.22
C ILE A 219 2.49 -12.67 -6.12
N TYR A 220 2.80 -13.78 -5.44
CA TYR A 220 2.00 -14.26 -4.32
C TYR A 220 2.00 -13.28 -3.14
N ALA A 221 3.16 -12.76 -2.77
CA ALA A 221 3.28 -11.79 -1.69
C ALA A 221 2.45 -10.54 -2.00
N ASN A 222 2.57 -10.00 -3.22
CA ASN A 222 1.79 -8.86 -3.67
C ASN A 222 0.28 -9.14 -3.67
N LEU A 223 -0.14 -10.33 -4.11
CA LEU A 223 -1.55 -10.73 -4.08
C LEU A 223 -2.07 -10.83 -2.64
N ILE A 224 -1.31 -11.43 -1.73
CA ILE A 224 -1.67 -11.55 -0.31
C ILE A 224 -1.83 -10.17 0.32
N VAL A 225 -0.87 -9.25 0.10
CA VAL A 225 -0.96 -7.87 0.60
C VAL A 225 -2.20 -7.17 0.06
N PHE A 226 -2.46 -7.30 -1.24
CA PHE A 226 -3.65 -6.73 -1.85
C PHE A 226 -4.95 -7.27 -1.22
N MET A 227 -5.03 -8.59 -1.03
CA MET A 227 -6.20 -9.25 -0.42
C MET A 227 -6.43 -8.83 1.04
N ILE A 228 -5.37 -8.68 1.80
CA ILE A 228 -5.48 -8.33 3.23
C ILE A 228 -5.75 -6.83 3.41
N CYS A 229 -5.03 -5.97 2.69
CA CYS A 229 -5.08 -4.53 2.91
C CYS A 229 -6.18 -3.84 2.09
N PHE A 230 -6.30 -4.15 0.82
CA PHE A 230 -7.15 -3.36 -0.09
C PHE A 230 -8.51 -4.00 -0.38
N LEU A 231 -8.62 -5.33 -0.41
CA LEU A 231 -9.92 -5.96 -0.68
C LEU A 231 -10.98 -5.62 0.38
N PRO A 232 -10.70 -5.62 1.71
CA PRO A 232 -11.68 -5.20 2.69
C PRO A 232 -12.13 -3.75 2.51
N ALA A 233 -11.19 -2.84 2.21
CA ALA A 233 -11.49 -1.43 1.93
C ALA A 233 -12.37 -1.26 0.69
N PHE A 234 -12.09 -2.02 -0.37
CA PHE A 234 -12.92 -2.09 -1.59
C PHE A 234 -14.35 -2.54 -1.29
N LEU A 235 -14.51 -3.65 -0.55
CA LEU A 235 -15.81 -4.17 -0.17
C LEU A 235 -16.58 -3.19 0.72
N GLY A 236 -15.90 -2.49 1.62
CA GLY A 236 -16.50 -1.43 2.44
C GLY A 236 -16.99 -0.25 1.63
N LEU A 237 -16.20 0.18 0.62
CA LEU A 237 -16.60 1.26 -0.29
C LEU A 237 -17.79 0.85 -1.16
N LEU A 238 -17.80 -0.37 -1.68
CA LEU A 238 -18.89 -0.91 -2.48
C LEU A 238 -20.18 -1.03 -1.65
N ALA A 239 -20.09 -1.57 -0.43
CA ALA A 239 -21.22 -1.68 0.48
C ALA A 239 -21.81 -0.30 0.81
N ARG A 240 -20.95 0.69 1.09
CA ARG A 240 -21.36 2.07 1.29
C ARG A 240 -22.08 2.64 0.08
N PHE A 241 -21.53 2.48 -1.12
CA PHE A 241 -22.16 2.94 -2.37
C PHE A 241 -23.55 2.32 -2.56
N ILE A 242 -23.70 1.02 -2.31
CA ILE A 242 -24.98 0.32 -2.40
C ILE A 242 -25.97 0.91 -1.37
N MET A 243 -25.56 1.07 -0.13
CA MET A 243 -26.43 1.61 0.92
C MET A 243 -26.89 3.04 0.65
N GLU A 244 -26.01 3.90 0.16
CA GLU A 244 -26.34 5.28 -0.25
C GLU A 244 -27.35 5.27 -1.42
N SER A 245 -27.21 4.34 -2.36
CA SER A 245 -28.10 4.21 -3.53
C SER A 245 -29.50 3.72 -3.16
N PHE A 246 -29.62 2.87 -2.14
CA PHE A 246 -30.90 2.30 -1.67
C PHE A 246 -31.53 3.06 -0.50
N GLY A 247 -30.98 4.20 -0.07
CA GLY A 247 -31.56 5.04 0.96
C GLY A 247 -31.53 4.41 2.36
N ALA A 248 -30.34 3.95 2.77
CA ALA A 248 -30.14 3.30 4.06
C ALA A 248 -30.49 4.20 5.26
N THR A 249 -30.86 3.58 6.39
CA THR A 249 -31.17 4.26 7.65
C THR A 249 -29.93 4.94 8.26
N CYS A 250 -30.11 5.99 9.06
CA CYS A 250 -29.02 6.65 9.77
C CYS A 250 -28.17 5.73 10.63
N PHE A 251 -28.81 4.76 11.30
CA PHE A 251 -28.10 3.78 12.11
C PHE A 251 -27.12 2.97 11.26
N LEU A 252 -27.55 2.49 10.12
CA LEU A 252 -26.72 1.69 9.20
C LEU A 252 -25.57 2.52 8.63
N LEU A 253 -25.78 3.78 8.28
CA LEU A 253 -24.73 4.70 7.83
C LEU A 253 -23.69 4.95 8.94
N CYS A 254 -24.12 5.06 10.20
CA CYS A 254 -23.20 5.19 11.34
C CYS A 254 -22.34 3.94 11.55
N VAL A 255 -22.93 2.74 11.48
CA VAL A 255 -22.19 1.47 11.55
C VAL A 255 -21.16 1.38 10.41
N MET A 256 -21.55 1.74 9.19
CA MET A 256 -20.64 1.72 8.03
C MET A 256 -19.52 2.74 8.16
N LYS A 257 -19.75 3.90 8.78
CA LYS A 257 -18.69 4.88 9.06
C LYS A 257 -17.64 4.30 10.01
N ASN A 258 -18.06 3.70 11.12
CA ASN A 258 -17.16 3.04 12.07
C ASN A 258 -16.37 1.90 11.41
N PHE A 259 -17.04 1.09 10.61
CA PHE A 259 -16.40 0.01 9.86
C PHE A 259 -15.37 0.54 8.85
N SER A 260 -15.72 1.59 8.08
CA SER A 260 -14.81 2.23 7.13
C SER A 260 -13.57 2.81 7.79
N SER A 261 -13.66 3.31 9.02
CA SER A 261 -12.52 3.77 9.80
C SER A 261 -11.51 2.66 10.08
N VAL A 262 -11.99 1.50 10.54
CA VAL A 262 -11.12 0.32 10.79
C VAL A 262 -10.53 -0.19 9.47
N LEU A 263 -11.32 -0.24 8.39
CA LEU A 263 -10.83 -0.66 7.07
C LEU A 263 -9.73 0.26 6.54
N ARG A 264 -9.79 1.56 6.88
CA ARG A 264 -8.73 2.52 6.54
C ARG A 264 -7.42 2.19 7.26
N CYS A 265 -7.48 1.82 8.55
CA CYS A 265 -6.30 1.36 9.29
C CYS A 265 -5.69 0.11 8.65
N ILE A 266 -6.55 -0.86 8.27
CA ILE A 266 -6.11 -2.09 7.59
C ILE A 266 -5.46 -1.74 6.24
N ALA A 267 -6.08 -0.86 5.44
CA ALA A 267 -5.49 -0.41 4.18
C ALA A 267 -4.13 0.27 4.40
N THR A 268 -3.99 1.13 5.42
CA THR A 268 -2.73 1.81 5.73
C THR A 268 -1.62 0.83 6.14
N SER A 269 -1.95 -0.36 6.67
CA SER A 269 -0.94 -1.36 7.05
C SER A 269 -0.16 -1.94 5.86
N ASN A 270 -0.57 -1.65 4.62
CA ASN A 270 0.20 -2.01 3.44
C ASN A 270 1.63 -1.46 3.48
N CYS A 271 1.86 -0.27 4.03
CA CYS A 271 3.19 0.32 4.14
C CYS A 271 4.17 -0.51 5.00
N CYS A 272 3.66 -1.30 5.95
CA CYS A 272 4.47 -2.29 6.67
C CYS A 272 4.69 -3.55 5.85
N LEU A 273 3.61 -4.07 5.23
CA LEU A 273 3.62 -5.36 4.54
C LEU A 273 4.41 -5.30 3.23
N ASP A 274 4.35 -4.20 2.49
CA ASP A 274 5.13 -3.99 1.27
C ASP A 274 6.62 -4.16 1.55
N SER A 275 7.14 -3.51 2.59
CA SER A 275 8.54 -3.61 2.99
C SER A 275 8.94 -5.03 3.45
N VAL A 276 8.05 -5.74 4.16
CA VAL A 276 8.27 -7.13 4.57
C VAL A 276 8.30 -8.06 3.34
N CYS A 277 7.41 -7.85 2.37
CA CYS A 277 7.40 -8.64 1.14
C CYS A 277 8.73 -8.51 0.39
N TYR A 278 9.33 -7.33 0.33
CA TYR A 278 10.63 -7.14 -0.34
C TYR A 278 11.76 -7.85 0.39
N TYR A 279 11.74 -7.91 1.71
CA TYR A 279 12.71 -8.68 2.49
C TYR A 279 12.72 -10.16 2.11
N PHE A 280 11.53 -10.78 2.03
CA PHE A 280 11.46 -12.21 1.72
C PHE A 280 11.74 -12.54 0.24
N VAL A 281 11.59 -11.57 -0.63
CA VAL A 281 11.50 -11.79 -2.06
C VAL A 281 12.79 -11.43 -2.81
N THR A 282 13.55 -10.44 -2.34
CA THR A 282 14.80 -10.07 -2.99
C THR A 282 15.98 -10.79 -2.34
N ARG A 283 16.63 -11.69 -3.10
CA ARG A 283 17.87 -12.37 -2.67
C ARG A 283 18.94 -11.36 -2.28
N GLU A 284 19.01 -10.25 -3.00
CA GLU A 284 19.94 -9.14 -2.74
C GLU A 284 19.70 -8.50 -1.37
N PHE A 285 18.45 -8.41 -0.94
CA PHE A 285 18.10 -7.94 0.40
C PHE A 285 18.54 -8.95 1.47
N GLN A 286 18.29 -10.23 1.26
CA GLN A 286 18.69 -11.31 2.17
C GLN A 286 20.21 -11.41 2.29
N GLU A 287 20.93 -11.39 1.17
CA GLU A 287 22.40 -11.43 1.12
C GLU A 287 23.02 -10.20 1.78
N ALA A 288 22.49 -9.00 1.55
CA ALA A 288 22.93 -7.76 2.19
C ALA A 288 22.74 -7.79 3.71
N PHE A 289 21.61 -8.32 4.19
CA PHE A 289 21.32 -8.45 5.60
C PHE A 289 22.22 -9.46 6.29
N LEU A 290 22.47 -10.63 5.66
CA LEU A 290 23.35 -11.66 6.17
C LEU A 290 24.82 -11.19 6.24
N GLN A 291 25.30 -10.46 5.22
CA GLN A 291 26.64 -9.87 5.22
C GLN A 291 26.82 -8.83 6.34
N HIS A 292 25.80 -8.01 6.59
CA HIS A 292 25.82 -7.05 7.69
C HIS A 292 25.87 -7.75 9.05
N LYS A 293 25.07 -8.80 9.24
CA LYS A 293 25.08 -9.59 10.47
C LYS A 293 26.44 -10.26 10.72
N ALA A 294 27.07 -10.81 9.68
CA ALA A 294 28.39 -11.41 9.77
C ALA A 294 29.48 -10.39 10.12
N SER A 295 29.43 -9.18 9.51
CA SER A 295 30.39 -8.11 9.82
C SER A 295 30.21 -7.56 11.23
N THR A 296 28.99 -7.48 11.75
CA THR A 296 28.73 -7.05 13.12
C THR A 296 29.24 -8.08 14.12
N GLN A 297 29.02 -9.36 13.88
CA GLN A 297 29.57 -10.44 14.73
C GLN A 297 31.10 -10.50 14.72
N GLN A 298 31.73 -10.21 13.57
CA GLN A 298 33.20 -10.10 13.50
C GLN A 298 33.73 -8.89 14.26
N ALA A 299 33.05 -7.75 14.20
CA ALA A 299 33.41 -6.55 14.96
C ALA A 299 33.28 -6.76 16.47
N GLU A 300 32.25 -7.47 16.93
CA GLU A 300 32.07 -7.85 18.33
C GLU A 300 33.14 -8.87 18.81
N ALA A 301 33.52 -9.80 17.93
CA ALA A 301 34.54 -10.80 18.24
C ALA A 301 35.99 -10.21 18.28
N THR A 302 36.23 -9.10 17.57
CA THR A 302 37.54 -8.41 17.55
C THR A 302 37.71 -7.36 18.64
N HIS A 303 36.66 -7.03 19.40
CA HIS A 303 36.72 -6.19 20.59
C HIS A 303 36.30 -6.98 21.85
N PRO A 304 37.13 -7.89 22.37
CA PRO A 304 36.89 -8.42 23.71
C PRO A 304 37.05 -7.24 24.69
N LEU A 305 36.00 -7.02 25.48
CA LEU A 305 36.01 -6.09 26.60
C LEU A 305 37.29 -6.30 27.42
N GLN A 306 38.23 -5.36 27.33
CA GLN A 306 39.26 -5.21 28.35
C GLN A 306 38.55 -4.76 29.63
N ILE A 307 38.16 -5.75 30.43
CA ILE A 307 37.85 -5.49 31.85
C ILE A 307 39.16 -5.10 32.50
N GLN A 308 39.43 -3.81 32.60
CA GLN A 308 40.44 -3.29 33.50
C GLN A 308 39.93 -3.50 34.93
N THR A 309 40.44 -4.54 35.56
CA THR A 309 40.43 -4.68 37.02
C THR A 309 41.35 -3.62 37.57
N CYS A 310 40.78 -2.64 38.29
CA CYS A 310 41.44 -1.90 39.35
C CYS A 310 40.90 -2.37 40.68
#